data_cd481fc5b24ade20fa3b92fb653a1524
#
_entry.id   cd481fc5b24ade20fa3b92fb653a1524
#
_cell.length_a   1.000
_cell.length_b   1.000
_cell.length_c   1.000
_cell.angle_alpha   90.00
_cell.angle_beta   90.00
_cell.angle_gamma   90.00
#
_symmetry.space_group_name_H-M   'P 1'
#
loop_
_entity.id
_entity.type
_entity.pdbx_description
1 polymer ?
#
loop_
_entity_poly.entity_id
_entity_poly.type
_entity_poly.pdbx_seq_one_letter_code
_entity_poly.pdbx_strand_id
1 'polypeptide(L)'
;MFKKTVLIFAIFASIVTTQPAQASNHSKTLSNLGMNEIMFAQGMIPHHEQALVLAKLALKNSSSAPIKELAASIIKGQSKEIAQMKYWLKATNSSMDMGHDMGMNGMLTDSQ
;
A
#
# COMPACT_ATOMS: atom_id res chain seq x y z
N MET A 1 27.67 -35.91 -54.57
CA MET A 1 26.27 -35.88 -54.09
C MET A 1 26.25 -35.19 -52.73
N PHE A 2 25.89 -33.94 -52.71
CA PHE A 2 25.79 -33.18 -51.45
C PHE A 2 24.43 -33.43 -50.79
N LYS A 3 24.41 -34.09 -49.64
CA LYS A 3 23.20 -34.25 -48.84
C LYS A 3 22.93 -32.95 -48.12
N LYS A 4 21.87 -32.26 -48.49
CA LYS A 4 21.39 -31.08 -47.78
C LYS A 4 20.69 -31.50 -46.48
N THR A 5 21.38 -31.29 -45.36
CA THR A 5 20.77 -31.46 -44.03
C THR A 5 19.91 -30.23 -43.75
N VAL A 6 18.60 -30.41 -43.77
CA VAL A 6 17.66 -29.37 -43.34
C VAL A 6 17.60 -29.39 -41.82
N LEU A 7 18.11 -28.31 -41.18
CA LEU A 7 18.01 -28.10 -39.77
C LEU A 7 16.64 -27.46 -39.50
N ILE A 8 15.73 -28.22 -38.92
CA ILE A 8 14.42 -27.71 -38.50
C ILE A 8 14.65 -27.04 -37.14
N PHE A 9 14.65 -25.70 -37.11
CA PHE A 9 14.55 -24.93 -35.89
C PHE A 9 13.12 -25.00 -35.35
N ALA A 10 12.91 -25.80 -34.30
CA ALA A 10 11.70 -25.78 -33.55
C ALA A 10 11.67 -24.51 -32.68
N ILE A 11 10.87 -23.54 -33.11
CA ILE A 11 10.59 -22.34 -32.32
C ILE A 11 9.63 -22.76 -31.20
N PHE A 12 10.15 -22.91 -29.98
CA PHE A 12 9.33 -23.01 -28.79
C PHE A 12 8.70 -21.63 -28.53
N ALA A 13 7.49 -21.45 -28.99
CA ALA A 13 6.67 -20.32 -28.59
C ALA A 13 6.27 -20.51 -27.12
N SER A 14 6.97 -19.86 -26.20
CA SER A 14 6.56 -19.78 -24.81
C SER A 14 5.28 -18.94 -24.73
N ILE A 15 4.16 -19.61 -24.59
CA ILE A 15 2.88 -18.95 -24.29
C ILE A 15 2.99 -18.44 -22.85
N VAL A 16 3.29 -17.15 -22.70
CA VAL A 16 3.12 -16.45 -21.42
C VAL A 16 1.62 -16.29 -21.23
N THR A 17 1.01 -17.20 -20.50
CA THR A 17 -0.35 -17.04 -20.02
C THR A 17 -0.33 -15.94 -18.96
N THR A 18 -0.70 -14.73 -19.35
CA THR A 18 -1.07 -13.68 -18.40
C THR A 18 -2.35 -14.14 -17.71
N GLN A 19 -2.23 -14.72 -16.53
CA GLN A 19 -3.40 -14.93 -15.68
C GLN A 19 -3.99 -13.55 -15.34
N PRO A 20 -5.28 -13.33 -15.62
CA PRO A 20 -5.94 -12.15 -15.10
C PRO A 20 -5.82 -12.20 -13.57
N ALA A 21 -5.28 -11.15 -12.98
CA ALA A 21 -5.31 -10.99 -11.54
C ALA A 21 -6.77 -11.11 -11.12
N GLN A 22 -7.10 -12.21 -10.45
CA GLN A 22 -8.42 -12.37 -9.87
C GLN A 22 -8.60 -11.22 -8.89
N ALA A 23 -9.50 -10.30 -9.23
CA ALA A 23 -10.09 -9.40 -8.27
C ALA A 23 -10.83 -10.28 -7.26
N SER A 24 -10.08 -10.79 -6.29
CA SER A 24 -10.64 -11.57 -5.19
C SER A 24 -11.72 -10.73 -4.54
N ASN A 25 -12.88 -11.32 -4.35
CA ASN A 25 -14.05 -10.77 -3.70
C ASN A 25 -13.70 -10.09 -2.36
N HIS A 26 -13.18 -8.87 -2.42
CA HIS A 26 -12.89 -8.05 -1.23
C HIS A 26 -14.15 -7.73 -0.43
N SER A 27 -15.31 -7.81 -1.05
CA SER A 27 -16.59 -7.50 -0.41
C SER A 27 -17.03 -8.53 0.64
N LYS A 28 -16.63 -9.80 0.51
CA LYS A 28 -16.96 -10.84 1.51
C LYS A 28 -15.99 -10.90 2.68
N THR A 29 -14.79 -10.35 2.53
CA THR A 29 -13.74 -10.42 3.54
C THR A 29 -13.89 -9.34 4.59
N LEU A 30 -14.52 -8.21 4.26
CA LEU A 30 -14.64 -7.05 5.16
C LEU A 30 -15.59 -7.27 6.34
N SER A 31 -16.62 -8.12 6.17
CA SER A 31 -17.55 -8.44 7.26
C SER A 31 -16.94 -9.36 8.33
N ASN A 32 -15.76 -9.91 8.07
CA ASN A 32 -15.08 -10.87 8.94
C ASN A 32 -13.74 -10.36 9.47
N LEU A 33 -13.52 -9.03 9.48
CA LEU A 33 -12.33 -8.49 10.13
C LEU A 33 -12.39 -8.79 11.63
N GLY A 34 -11.35 -9.45 12.11
CA GLY A 34 -11.19 -9.74 13.52
C GLY A 34 -10.69 -8.54 14.31
N MET A 35 -10.65 -8.67 15.62
CA MET A 35 -10.18 -7.61 16.51
C MET A 35 -8.76 -7.15 16.18
N ASN A 36 -7.87 -8.06 15.80
CA ASN A 36 -6.48 -7.72 15.48
C ASN A 36 -6.37 -6.84 14.23
N GLU A 37 -7.16 -7.12 13.19
CA GLU A 37 -7.19 -6.31 11.98
C GLU A 37 -7.80 -4.94 12.21
N ILE A 38 -8.81 -4.86 13.07
CA ILE A 38 -9.41 -3.58 13.50
C ILE A 38 -8.39 -2.75 14.26
N MET A 39 -7.72 -3.32 15.26
CA MET A 39 -6.68 -2.64 16.03
C MET A 39 -5.50 -2.21 15.14
N PHE A 40 -5.11 -3.03 14.18
CA PHE A 40 -4.09 -2.67 13.21
C PHE A 40 -4.48 -1.42 12.41
N ALA A 41 -5.68 -1.39 11.85
CA ALA A 41 -6.16 -0.25 11.08
C ALA A 41 -6.26 1.03 11.95
N GLN A 42 -6.79 0.91 13.16
CA GLN A 42 -6.88 2.01 14.12
C GLN A 42 -5.51 2.59 14.49
N GLY A 43 -4.51 1.72 14.63
CA GLY A 43 -3.14 2.13 14.93
C GLY A 43 -2.39 2.71 13.73
N MET A 44 -2.61 2.16 12.54
CA MET A 44 -1.92 2.59 11.32
C MET A 44 -2.43 3.92 10.76
N ILE A 45 -3.69 4.27 10.97
CA ILE A 45 -4.23 5.55 10.49
C ILE A 45 -3.44 6.74 11.03
N PRO A 46 -3.29 6.95 12.35
CA PRO A 46 -2.51 8.07 12.87
C PRO A 46 -1.03 7.99 12.47
N HIS A 47 -0.46 6.81 12.39
CA HIS A 47 0.92 6.62 11.92
C HIS A 47 1.09 7.09 10.47
N HIS A 48 0.16 6.74 9.58
CA HIS A 48 0.15 7.19 8.19
C HIS A 48 -0.13 8.69 8.06
N GLU A 49 -1.01 9.24 8.89
CA GLU A 49 -1.28 10.69 8.94
C GLU A 49 -0.03 11.47 9.33
N GLN A 50 0.77 10.97 10.27
CA GLN A 50 2.06 11.56 10.62
C GLN A 50 3.06 11.49 9.46
N ALA A 51 3.12 10.39 8.73
CA ALA A 51 3.94 10.26 7.53
C ALA A 51 3.55 11.28 6.45
N LEU A 52 2.25 11.59 6.31
CA LEU A 52 1.77 12.66 5.42
C LEU A 52 2.29 14.03 5.82
N VAL A 53 2.26 14.35 7.12
CA VAL A 53 2.79 15.63 7.63
C VAL A 53 4.27 15.76 7.28
N LEU A 54 5.06 14.74 7.57
CA LEU A 54 6.50 14.74 7.28
C LEU A 54 6.79 14.85 5.78
N ALA A 55 6.06 14.12 4.94
CA ALA A 55 6.23 14.17 3.49
C ALA A 55 5.84 15.54 2.91
N LYS A 56 4.79 16.17 3.42
CA LYS A 56 4.40 17.54 3.02
C LYS A 56 5.45 18.57 3.42
N LEU A 57 6.05 18.44 4.61
CA LEU A 57 7.16 19.28 5.05
C LEU A 57 8.38 19.11 4.16
N ALA A 58 8.74 17.88 3.81
CA ALA A 58 9.84 17.58 2.90
C ALA A 58 9.58 18.17 1.50
N LEU A 59 8.38 18.01 0.98
CA LEU A 59 7.99 18.57 -0.31
C LEU A 59 8.08 20.11 -0.34
N LYS A 60 7.69 20.75 0.73
CA LYS A 60 7.72 22.21 0.87
C LYS A 60 9.14 22.77 1.05
N ASN A 61 9.96 22.11 1.86
CA ASN A 61 11.22 22.69 2.34
C ASN A 61 12.47 22.14 1.64
N SER A 62 12.40 20.97 0.98
CA SER A 62 13.55 20.42 0.28
C SER A 62 13.82 21.15 -1.03
N SER A 63 15.10 21.39 -1.32
CA SER A 63 15.58 21.84 -2.64
C SER A 63 15.96 20.66 -3.56
N SER A 64 16.01 19.43 -3.02
CA SER A 64 16.37 18.23 -3.75
C SER A 64 15.19 17.69 -4.57
N ALA A 65 15.33 17.62 -5.89
CA ALA A 65 14.31 17.05 -6.76
C ALA A 65 13.98 15.59 -6.41
N PRO A 66 14.96 14.68 -6.19
CA PRO A 66 14.67 13.30 -5.77
C PRO A 66 13.90 13.22 -4.46
N ILE A 67 14.18 14.08 -3.48
CA ILE A 67 13.45 14.12 -2.22
C ILE A 67 12.01 14.59 -2.42
N LYS A 68 11.80 15.59 -3.27
CA LYS A 68 10.45 16.06 -3.61
C LYS A 68 9.63 14.99 -4.32
N GLU A 69 10.21 14.25 -5.25
CA GLU A 69 9.55 13.14 -5.93
C GLU A 69 9.15 12.02 -4.95
N LEU A 70 10.07 11.65 -4.06
CA LEU A 70 9.80 10.68 -3.00
C LEU A 70 8.67 11.15 -2.09
N ALA A 71 8.73 12.40 -1.62
CA ALA A 71 7.69 12.98 -0.76
C ALA A 71 6.31 12.99 -1.44
N ALA A 72 6.24 13.36 -2.71
CA ALA A 72 4.99 13.33 -3.48
C ALA A 72 4.45 11.89 -3.63
N SER A 73 5.32 10.91 -3.85
CA SER A 73 4.95 9.50 -3.91
C SER A 73 4.42 8.97 -2.58
N ILE A 74 5.06 9.34 -1.46
CA ILE A 74 4.60 9.01 -0.11
C ILE A 74 3.22 9.61 0.15
N ILE A 75 3.01 10.88 -0.15
CA ILE A 75 1.71 11.56 0.02
C ILE A 75 0.62 10.80 -0.72
N LYS A 76 0.85 10.42 -1.95
CA LYS A 76 -0.11 9.67 -2.77
C LYS A 76 -0.40 8.29 -2.18
N GLY A 77 0.62 7.53 -1.82
CA GLY A 77 0.48 6.17 -1.28
C GLY A 77 -0.19 6.18 0.08
N GLN A 78 0.27 7.00 1.02
CA GLN A 78 -0.24 7.08 2.38
C GLN A 78 -1.70 7.56 2.41
N SER A 79 -2.06 8.54 1.57
CA SER A 79 -3.45 9.01 1.47
C SER A 79 -4.40 7.92 1.02
N LYS A 80 -3.98 7.09 0.07
CA LYS A 80 -4.77 5.96 -0.42
C LYS A 80 -4.96 4.89 0.66
N GLU A 81 -3.90 4.57 1.40
CA GLU A 81 -3.94 3.58 2.47
C GLU A 81 -4.79 4.03 3.65
N ILE A 82 -4.70 5.30 4.05
CA ILE A 82 -5.58 5.89 5.07
C ILE A 82 -7.05 5.75 4.66
N ALA A 83 -7.40 6.12 3.43
CA ALA A 83 -8.76 5.99 2.93
C ALA A 83 -9.25 4.53 2.95
N GLN A 84 -8.40 3.59 2.60
CA GLN A 84 -8.69 2.16 2.64
C GLN A 84 -8.95 1.67 4.07
N MET A 85 -8.10 2.04 5.04
CA MET A 85 -8.27 1.64 6.44
C MET A 85 -9.53 2.27 7.06
N LYS A 86 -9.81 3.53 6.80
CA LYS A 86 -11.05 4.20 7.22
C LYS A 86 -12.29 3.53 6.64
N TYR A 87 -12.23 3.09 5.38
CA TYR A 87 -13.30 2.31 4.76
C TYR A 87 -13.54 0.98 5.49
N TRP A 88 -12.48 0.24 5.83
CA TRP A 88 -12.59 -1.01 6.57
C TRP A 88 -13.23 -0.83 7.94
N LEU A 89 -12.79 0.17 8.71
CA LEU A 89 -13.36 0.47 10.02
C LEU A 89 -14.83 0.85 9.92
N LYS A 90 -15.20 1.65 8.94
CA LYS A 90 -16.59 2.02 8.67
C LYS A 90 -17.44 0.80 8.29
N ALA A 91 -16.94 -0.07 7.43
CA ALA A 91 -17.63 -1.27 6.98
C ALA A 91 -17.90 -2.27 8.12
N THR A 92 -17.05 -2.28 9.14
CA THR A 92 -17.19 -3.12 10.35
C THR A 92 -17.86 -2.40 11.51
N ASN A 93 -18.35 -1.19 11.31
CA ASN A 93 -18.92 -0.34 12.36
C ASN A 93 -17.99 -0.18 13.57
N SER A 94 -16.69 -0.09 13.30
CA SER A 94 -15.63 0.08 14.29
C SER A 94 -15.27 1.55 14.47
N SER A 95 -14.78 1.92 15.67
CA SER A 95 -14.23 3.25 15.95
C SER A 95 -13.03 3.54 15.03
N MET A 96 -12.83 4.82 14.71
CA MET A 96 -11.66 5.27 13.93
C MET A 96 -10.36 5.30 14.73
N ASP A 97 -10.47 5.31 16.03
CA ASP A 97 -9.33 5.32 16.95
C ASP A 97 -9.47 4.24 18.03
N MET A 98 -8.40 3.96 18.73
CA MET A 98 -8.37 2.97 19.81
C MET A 98 -8.90 3.53 21.15
N GLY A 99 -9.31 4.80 21.20
CA GLY A 99 -9.86 5.45 22.39
C GLY A 99 -8.87 5.66 23.53
N HIS A 100 -7.59 5.34 23.34
CA HIS A 100 -6.51 5.52 24.31
C HIS A 100 -5.29 6.10 23.61
N ASP A 101 -4.63 7.01 24.29
CA ASP A 101 -3.30 7.48 23.91
C ASP A 101 -2.27 6.37 24.20
N MET A 102 -2.40 5.30 23.46
CA MET A 102 -1.42 4.22 23.42
C MET A 102 -0.21 4.80 22.70
N GLY A 103 0.75 5.34 23.46
CA GLY A 103 2.01 5.82 22.93
C GLY A 103 2.57 4.80 21.93
N MET A 104 2.34 5.04 20.67
CA MET A 104 2.79 4.12 19.62
C MET A 104 4.29 4.33 19.45
N ASN A 105 5.05 3.27 19.71
CA ASN A 105 6.47 3.28 19.45
C ASN A 105 6.73 3.72 18.02
N GLY A 106 7.53 4.77 17.84
CA GLY A 106 7.86 5.32 16.53
C GLY A 106 7.00 6.50 16.07
N MET A 107 6.02 6.94 16.87
CA MET A 107 5.31 8.20 16.63
C MET A 107 6.09 9.38 17.22
N LEU A 108 6.16 10.48 16.46
CA LEU A 108 6.67 11.75 16.99
C LEU A 108 5.65 12.36 17.96
N THR A 109 6.12 12.95 19.02
CA THR A 109 5.29 13.75 19.92
C THR A 109 5.20 15.18 19.42
N ASP A 110 4.21 15.95 19.90
CA ASP A 110 4.03 17.36 19.53
C ASP A 110 5.24 18.24 19.88
N SER A 111 6.14 17.74 20.75
CA SER A 111 7.36 18.42 21.16
C SER A 111 8.60 18.07 20.32
N GLN A 112 8.50 17.18 19.36
CA GLN A 112 9.57 16.73 18.47
C GLN A 112 9.39 17.26 17.04
#